data_599d4df504ca86cce3aacbfd875bf3ec
#
_entry.id   599d4df504ca86cce3aacbfd875bf3ec
#
_cell.length_a   1.000
_cell.length_b   1.000
_cell.length_c   1.000
_cell.angle_alpha   90.00
_cell.angle_beta   90.00
_cell.angle_gamma   90.00
#
_symmetry.space_group_name_H-M   'P 1'
#
loop_
_entity.id
_entity.type
_entity.pdbx_description
1 polymer ?
#
loop_
_entity_poly.entity_id
_entity_poly.type
_entity_poly.pdbx_seq_one_letter_code
_entity_poly.pdbx_strand_id
1 'polypeptide(L)'
;MKTFAKILGFLLMCMMIFVLVFLYATKPSSNRIGQDKLGRRTNENKDQIRKTNVFSEKEKINILVLGATSTSTLAHPDSKERGQSDTIMLVTLDNEHKKAQILSIPRDSWVQIPKVGERKINDAYSIGDVPLAVKTVENFMDTYIDHYVVVNYDMIAGLVDAMGGVDINWEHKEYHYKDDWIYPPLKIDLYPGINHLDGQGAVAYLRARKAYRDSDLGRINAQQNFLMKVFSDLKKPSTILMVPKLLDLADQYVESDMTYGEIAYLAYWGLNLERKDINTDKVMGKFEDRLQSGVEVNVIIPYRSQARKKLQDFPENLLQKDPTVTMQVYTVGK
;
A
#
# COMPACT_ATOMS: atom_id res chain seq x y z
N MET A 1 34.68 -1.81 -30.70
CA MET A 1 34.46 -0.48 -30.17
C MET A 1 32.99 -0.24 -29.76
N LYS A 2 31.97 -0.45 -30.61
CA LYS A 2 30.54 -0.18 -30.25
C LYS A 2 30.04 -1.00 -29.07
N THR A 3 30.48 -2.24 -28.88
CA THR A 3 30.06 -3.13 -27.77
C THR A 3 30.69 -2.69 -26.43
N PHE A 4 31.98 -2.31 -26.47
CA PHE A 4 32.68 -1.80 -25.29
C PHE A 4 32.09 -0.48 -24.79
N ALA A 5 31.73 0.45 -25.69
CA ALA A 5 31.07 1.70 -25.33
C ALA A 5 29.70 1.47 -24.71
N LYS A 6 28.93 0.45 -25.15
CA LYS A 6 27.63 0.06 -24.54
C LYS A 6 27.81 -0.51 -23.14
N ILE A 7 28.81 -1.39 -22.96
CA ILE A 7 29.13 -1.97 -21.64
C ILE A 7 29.60 -0.88 -20.67
N LEU A 8 30.46 0.02 -21.10
CA LEU A 8 30.94 1.15 -20.30
C LEU A 8 29.78 2.09 -19.94
N GLY A 9 28.91 2.41 -20.90
CA GLY A 9 27.71 3.23 -20.65
C GLY A 9 26.75 2.57 -19.65
N PHE A 10 26.56 1.26 -19.74
CA PHE A 10 25.75 0.50 -18.78
C PHE A 10 26.37 0.52 -17.36
N LEU A 11 27.69 0.31 -17.23
CA LEU A 11 28.39 0.37 -15.96
C LEU A 11 28.33 1.77 -15.31
N LEU A 12 28.50 2.83 -16.12
CA LEU A 12 28.37 4.22 -15.64
C LEU A 12 26.94 4.52 -15.20
N MET A 13 25.94 4.02 -15.91
CA MET A 13 24.54 4.15 -15.53
C MET A 13 24.26 3.41 -14.22
N CYS A 14 24.73 2.18 -14.05
CA CYS A 14 24.61 1.43 -12.80
C CYS A 14 25.31 2.13 -11.63
N MET A 15 26.50 2.69 -11.86
CA MET A 15 27.23 3.45 -10.86
C MET A 15 26.49 4.74 -10.48
N MET A 16 25.92 5.45 -11.45
CA MET A 16 25.13 6.65 -11.20
C MET A 16 23.86 6.32 -10.38
N ILE A 17 23.18 5.23 -10.71
CA ILE A 17 22.02 4.74 -9.95
C ILE A 17 22.45 4.38 -8.52
N PHE A 18 23.56 3.66 -8.37
CA PHE A 18 24.10 3.31 -7.06
C PHE A 18 24.43 4.56 -6.22
N VAL A 19 25.06 5.56 -6.82
CA VAL A 19 25.36 6.85 -6.15
C VAL A 19 24.08 7.58 -5.76
N LEU A 20 23.08 7.63 -6.64
CA LEU A 20 21.79 8.26 -6.33
C LEU A 20 21.08 7.53 -5.18
N VAL A 21 20.99 6.20 -5.24
CA VAL A 21 20.40 5.38 -4.18
C VAL A 21 21.18 5.55 -2.87
N PHE A 22 22.52 5.59 -2.93
CA PHE A 22 23.37 5.81 -1.76
C PHE A 22 23.17 7.20 -1.14
N LEU A 23 23.14 8.25 -1.96
CA LEU A 23 22.89 9.62 -1.49
C LEU A 23 21.52 9.76 -0.83
N TYR A 24 20.49 9.09 -1.40
CA TYR A 24 19.16 9.09 -0.81
C TYR A 24 19.07 8.19 0.43
N ALA A 25 19.71 7.03 0.44
CA ALA A 25 19.75 6.15 1.62
C ALA A 25 20.48 6.80 2.83
N THR A 26 21.38 7.73 2.56
CA THR A 26 22.09 8.51 3.60
C THR A 26 21.43 9.86 3.92
N LYS A 27 20.36 10.23 3.22
CA LYS A 27 19.60 11.45 3.49
C LYS A 27 19.07 11.43 4.92
N PRO A 28 19.21 12.51 5.71
CA PRO A 28 18.60 12.56 7.03
C PRO A 28 17.09 12.43 6.94
N SER A 29 16.48 11.81 7.96
CA SER A 29 15.03 11.64 8.05
C SER A 29 14.32 12.96 7.78
N SER A 30 13.35 12.94 6.88
CA SER A 30 12.50 14.10 6.62
C SER A 30 11.48 14.27 7.74
N ASN A 31 10.70 15.36 7.70
CA ASN A 31 9.59 15.56 8.63
C ASN A 31 8.43 14.54 8.44
N ARG A 32 8.50 13.64 7.45
CA ARG A 32 7.48 12.65 7.14
C ARG A 32 8.00 11.22 7.08
N ILE A 33 9.24 11.03 6.62
CA ILE A 33 9.90 9.72 6.49
C ILE A 33 10.84 9.49 7.68
N GLY A 34 10.79 8.30 8.29
CA GLY A 34 11.58 7.94 9.47
C GLY A 34 11.02 8.46 10.80
N GLN A 35 9.77 8.93 10.82
CA GLN A 35 9.11 9.37 12.05
C GLN A 35 8.56 8.20 12.84
N ASP A 36 9.09 7.97 14.03
CA ASP A 36 8.62 6.94 14.95
C ASP A 36 7.40 7.43 15.78
N LYS A 37 6.25 7.58 15.14
CA LYS A 37 5.00 7.89 15.85
C LYS A 37 4.52 6.74 16.75
N LEU A 38 5.07 5.53 16.55
CA LEU A 38 4.71 4.38 17.37
C LEU A 38 5.54 4.29 18.66
N GLY A 39 6.62 5.09 18.78
CA GLY A 39 7.50 5.09 19.94
C GLY A 39 8.28 3.78 20.12
N ARG A 40 8.49 3.03 19.05
CA ARG A 40 9.10 1.69 19.08
C ARG A 40 10.61 1.69 18.90
N ARG A 41 11.16 2.81 18.40
CA ARG A 41 12.60 2.99 18.20
C ARG A 41 13.20 3.66 19.43
N THR A 42 13.76 2.87 20.34
CA THR A 42 14.58 3.38 21.45
C THR A 42 15.93 3.89 20.94
N ASN A 43 16.60 4.78 21.71
CA ASN A 43 17.94 5.26 21.31
C ASN A 43 18.96 4.12 21.19
N GLU A 44 18.82 3.04 21.97
CA GLU A 44 19.65 1.83 21.89
C GLU A 44 19.39 1.05 20.59
N ASN A 45 18.13 1.00 20.11
CA ASN A 45 17.79 0.35 18.86
C ASN A 45 18.16 1.16 17.62
N LYS A 46 18.26 2.49 17.72
CA LYS A 46 18.64 3.34 16.57
C LYS A 46 20.04 3.03 16.03
N ASP A 47 20.98 2.72 16.91
CA ASP A 47 22.36 2.37 16.51
C ASP A 47 22.47 0.92 16.04
N GLN A 48 21.68 0.00 16.58
CA GLN A 48 21.57 -1.37 16.08
C GLN A 48 20.84 -1.42 14.73
N ILE A 49 19.76 -0.67 14.56
CA ILE A 49 19.02 -0.56 13.28
C ILE A 49 19.88 0.04 12.17
N ARG A 50 20.84 0.93 12.50
CA ARG A 50 21.84 1.42 11.54
C ARG A 50 22.88 0.37 11.15
N LYS A 51 23.12 -0.65 11.99
CA LYS A 51 24.16 -1.68 11.79
C LYS A 51 23.64 -2.99 11.26
N THR A 52 22.37 -3.32 11.49
CA THR A 52 21.73 -4.57 11.05
C THR A 52 20.63 -4.24 10.06
N ASN A 53 20.60 -4.98 8.97
CA ASN A 53 19.54 -4.91 7.95
C ASN A 53 18.33 -5.63 8.53
N VAL A 54 17.56 -4.95 9.41
CA VAL A 54 16.44 -5.52 10.20
C VAL A 54 15.48 -6.31 9.31
N PHE A 55 15.31 -5.87 8.04
CA PHE A 55 14.49 -6.56 7.06
C PHE A 55 15.07 -7.92 6.60
N SER A 56 16.39 -8.10 6.62
CA SER A 56 17.01 -9.37 6.20
C SER A 56 17.00 -10.43 7.30
N GLU A 57 16.84 -10.03 8.56
CA GLU A 57 16.89 -10.91 9.72
C GLU A 57 15.49 -11.40 10.15
N LYS A 58 14.43 -10.67 9.77
CA LYS A 58 13.05 -11.10 10.07
C LYS A 58 12.52 -12.02 8.98
N GLU A 59 11.98 -13.15 9.41
CA GLU A 59 11.29 -14.10 8.55
C GLU A 59 10.06 -13.48 7.87
N LYS A 60 9.23 -12.79 8.65
CA LYS A 60 8.02 -12.08 8.16
C LYS A 60 8.01 -10.62 8.61
N ILE A 61 7.59 -9.72 7.74
CA ILE A 61 7.47 -8.29 7.99
C ILE A 61 6.06 -7.85 7.64
N ASN A 62 5.38 -7.24 8.62
CA ASN A 62 4.03 -6.71 8.44
C ASN A 62 4.07 -5.19 8.32
N ILE A 63 3.55 -4.66 7.22
CA ILE A 63 3.49 -3.22 6.93
C ILE A 63 2.03 -2.82 6.80
N LEU A 64 1.57 -1.88 7.63
CA LEU A 64 0.24 -1.29 7.48
C LEU A 64 0.29 -0.14 6.49
N VAL A 65 -0.42 -0.27 5.39
CA VAL A 65 -0.58 0.79 4.39
C VAL A 65 -1.94 1.43 4.55
N LEU A 66 -1.94 2.75 4.76
CA LEU A 66 -3.14 3.58 4.91
C LEU A 66 -3.22 4.56 3.74
N GLY A 67 -4.29 4.50 2.98
CA GLY A 67 -4.65 5.52 2.00
C GLY A 67 -5.54 6.56 2.69
N ALA A 68 -4.98 7.71 3.04
CA ALA A 68 -5.70 8.76 3.74
C ALA A 68 -6.12 9.88 2.78
N THR A 69 -7.31 10.42 2.97
CA THR A 69 -7.68 11.70 2.36
C THR A 69 -6.88 12.80 3.05
N SER A 70 -6.13 13.59 2.28
CA SER A 70 -5.49 14.77 2.85
C SER A 70 -6.57 15.81 3.23
N THR A 71 -6.36 16.51 4.33
CA THR A 71 -7.26 17.60 4.75
C THR A 71 -7.30 18.74 3.72
N SER A 72 -6.27 18.88 2.90
CA SER A 72 -6.21 19.86 1.81
C SER A 72 -7.10 19.53 0.61
N THR A 73 -7.57 18.28 0.49
CA THR A 73 -8.49 17.82 -0.57
C THR A 73 -9.96 17.92 -0.16
N LEU A 74 -10.28 18.21 1.10
CA LEU A 74 -11.63 18.52 1.53
C LEU A 74 -11.92 19.99 1.19
N ALA A 75 -13.17 20.32 0.89
CA ALA A 75 -13.63 21.62 0.42
C ALA A 75 -13.30 22.84 1.31
N HIS A 76 -12.54 22.64 2.36
CA HIS A 76 -12.08 23.67 3.29
C HIS A 76 -10.59 23.52 3.56
N PRO A 77 -9.71 24.31 2.90
CA PRO A 77 -8.27 24.33 3.15
C PRO A 77 -7.89 24.61 4.62
N ASP A 78 -8.81 25.25 5.36
CA ASP A 78 -8.60 25.62 6.77
C ASP A 78 -9.12 24.58 7.78
N SER A 79 -9.68 23.44 7.33
CA SER A 79 -10.13 22.42 8.27
C SER A 79 -8.94 21.74 8.94
N LYS A 80 -8.88 21.81 10.27
CA LYS A 80 -7.91 21.08 11.08
C LYS A 80 -8.28 19.61 11.26
N GLU A 81 -9.36 19.16 10.63
CA GLU A 81 -9.85 17.79 10.75
C GLU A 81 -8.97 16.85 9.91
N ARG A 82 -8.45 15.82 10.55
CA ARG A 82 -7.72 14.76 9.87
C ARG A 82 -8.69 13.93 9.04
N GLY A 83 -8.35 13.70 7.78
CA GLY A 83 -9.12 12.83 6.90
C GLY A 83 -9.20 11.39 7.41
N GLN A 84 -10.16 10.63 6.90
CA GLN A 84 -10.29 9.20 7.19
C GLN A 84 -9.33 8.36 6.32
N SER A 85 -9.00 7.15 6.78
CA SER A 85 -8.30 6.17 5.94
C SER A 85 -9.31 5.41 5.07
N ASP A 86 -9.41 5.79 3.82
CA ASP A 86 -10.31 5.15 2.85
C ASP A 86 -9.79 3.82 2.31
N THR A 87 -8.51 3.58 2.44
CA THR A 87 -7.84 2.34 2.07
C THR A 87 -7.01 1.85 3.26
N ILE A 88 -7.20 0.60 3.64
CA ILE A 88 -6.46 -0.05 4.72
C ILE A 88 -5.97 -1.40 4.18
N MET A 89 -4.65 -1.57 4.08
CA MET A 89 -4.04 -2.81 3.60
C MET A 89 -2.97 -3.26 4.58
N LEU A 90 -3.01 -4.55 4.94
CA LEU A 90 -1.92 -5.21 5.65
C LEU A 90 -1.08 -5.95 4.62
N VAL A 91 0.15 -5.50 4.44
CA VAL A 91 1.14 -6.12 3.54
C VAL A 91 2.07 -6.96 4.39
N THR A 92 2.11 -8.26 4.12
CA THR A 92 3.03 -9.22 4.77
C THR A 92 4.05 -9.68 3.76
N LEU A 93 5.32 -9.50 4.07
CA LEU A 93 6.45 -9.96 3.27
C LEU A 93 7.07 -11.17 3.95
N ASP A 94 7.25 -12.25 3.22
CA ASP A 94 7.97 -13.43 3.65
C ASP A 94 9.36 -13.44 3.01
N ASN A 95 10.37 -13.26 3.84
CA ASN A 95 11.75 -13.14 3.36
C ASN A 95 12.36 -14.50 2.99
N GLU A 96 11.92 -15.57 3.59
CA GLU A 96 12.43 -16.93 3.34
C GLU A 96 11.97 -17.40 1.95
N HIS A 97 10.65 -17.33 1.69
CA HIS A 97 10.06 -17.86 0.46
C HIS A 97 9.96 -16.83 -0.66
N LYS A 98 10.35 -15.57 -0.42
CA LYS A 98 10.22 -14.45 -1.37
C LYS A 98 8.79 -14.30 -1.89
N LYS A 99 7.83 -14.27 -0.97
CA LYS A 99 6.40 -14.10 -1.25
C LYS A 99 5.86 -12.86 -0.54
N ALA A 100 4.82 -12.27 -1.10
CA ALA A 100 4.10 -11.15 -0.50
C ALA A 100 2.60 -11.44 -0.44
N GLN A 101 1.94 -10.98 0.63
CA GLN A 101 0.51 -10.95 0.75
C GLN A 101 0.02 -9.51 0.93
N ILE A 102 -1.03 -9.13 0.22
CA ILE A 102 -1.74 -7.87 0.38
C ILE A 102 -3.16 -8.21 0.82
N LEU A 103 -3.45 -8.00 2.10
CA LEU A 103 -4.76 -8.23 2.68
C LEU A 103 -5.48 -6.89 2.88
N SER A 104 -6.48 -6.60 2.04
CA SER A 104 -7.28 -5.38 2.16
C SER A 104 -8.33 -5.54 3.26
N ILE A 105 -8.44 -4.54 4.13
CA ILE A 105 -9.44 -4.46 5.19
C ILE A 105 -10.47 -3.40 4.78
N PRO A 106 -11.75 -3.76 4.57
CA PRO A 106 -12.76 -2.79 4.22
C PRO A 106 -12.86 -1.68 5.28
N ARG A 107 -12.90 -0.43 4.85
CA ARG A 107 -12.92 0.74 5.74
C ARG A 107 -14.15 0.79 6.65
N ASP A 108 -15.26 0.22 6.19
CA ASP A 108 -16.52 0.14 6.94
C ASP A 108 -16.59 -1.09 7.87
N SER A 109 -15.47 -1.83 8.08
CA SER A 109 -15.40 -2.94 9.02
C SER A 109 -15.69 -2.46 10.44
N TRP A 110 -16.68 -3.09 11.10
CA TRP A 110 -17.07 -2.78 12.47
C TRP A 110 -16.17 -3.50 13.46
N VAL A 111 -15.37 -2.76 14.17
CA VAL A 111 -14.33 -3.30 15.06
C VAL A 111 -14.26 -2.52 16.38
N GLN A 112 -13.67 -3.16 17.38
CA GLN A 112 -13.33 -2.51 18.64
C GLN A 112 -12.10 -1.61 18.46
N ILE A 113 -12.27 -0.30 18.56
CA ILE A 113 -11.18 0.68 18.60
C ILE A 113 -10.77 0.89 20.07
N PRO A 114 -9.50 0.72 20.44
CA PRO A 114 -9.02 0.87 21.81
C PRO A 114 -9.38 2.22 22.41
N LYS A 115 -9.97 2.20 23.62
CA LYS A 115 -10.42 3.38 24.38
C LYS A 115 -11.56 4.21 23.75
N VAL A 116 -12.06 3.80 22.56
CA VAL A 116 -13.12 4.52 21.84
C VAL A 116 -14.42 3.72 21.81
N GLY A 117 -14.35 2.40 21.64
CA GLY A 117 -15.50 1.53 21.49
C GLY A 117 -15.63 0.95 20.09
N GLU A 118 -16.78 0.34 19.81
CA GLU A 118 -17.07 -0.24 18.49
C GLU A 118 -17.43 0.84 17.48
N ARG A 119 -16.69 0.86 16.36
CA ARG A 119 -16.86 1.82 15.25
C ARG A 119 -16.34 1.23 13.94
N LYS A 120 -16.54 1.96 12.85
CA LYS A 120 -15.87 1.68 11.58
C LYS A 120 -14.35 1.79 11.77
N ILE A 121 -13.59 0.85 11.23
CA ILE A 121 -12.14 0.77 11.43
C ILE A 121 -11.39 2.02 10.92
N ASN A 122 -11.92 2.70 9.88
CA ASN A 122 -11.33 3.91 9.33
C ASN A 122 -11.38 5.11 10.28
N ASP A 123 -12.28 5.11 11.27
CA ASP A 123 -12.36 6.14 12.32
C ASP A 123 -11.11 6.13 13.22
N ALA A 124 -10.44 4.99 13.34
CA ALA A 124 -9.24 4.90 14.17
C ALA A 124 -8.14 5.88 13.74
N TYR A 125 -7.98 6.08 12.43
CA TYR A 125 -6.99 7.02 11.89
C TYR A 125 -7.40 8.49 12.15
N SER A 126 -8.65 8.85 11.91
CA SER A 126 -9.14 10.23 12.15
C SER A 126 -9.15 10.61 13.62
N ILE A 127 -9.43 9.67 14.54
CA ILE A 127 -9.52 9.90 15.99
C ILE A 127 -8.12 9.96 16.63
N GLY A 128 -7.22 9.03 16.30
CA GLY A 128 -5.96 8.86 17.01
C GLY A 128 -4.73 8.65 16.13
N ASP A 129 -4.79 9.09 14.88
CA ASP A 129 -3.69 9.00 13.94
C ASP A 129 -3.18 7.57 13.72
N VAL A 130 -1.98 7.45 13.19
CA VAL A 130 -1.28 6.18 12.95
C VAL A 130 -1.23 5.28 14.20
N PRO A 131 -0.89 5.78 15.41
CA PRO A 131 -0.80 4.91 16.59
C PRO A 131 -2.09 4.17 16.91
N LEU A 132 -3.24 4.85 16.81
CA LEU A 132 -4.54 4.21 17.08
C LEU A 132 -4.96 3.30 15.94
N ALA A 133 -4.71 3.68 14.68
CA ALA A 133 -4.98 2.84 13.52
C ALA A 133 -4.18 1.53 13.57
N VAL A 134 -2.86 1.62 13.81
CA VAL A 134 -1.98 0.46 13.97
C VAL A 134 -2.49 -0.45 15.10
N LYS A 135 -2.73 0.13 16.31
CA LYS A 135 -3.19 -0.66 17.45
C LYS A 135 -4.55 -1.33 17.21
N THR A 136 -5.43 -0.66 16.47
CA THR A 136 -6.74 -1.22 16.10
C THR A 136 -6.58 -2.42 15.16
N VAL A 137 -5.73 -2.30 14.14
CA VAL A 137 -5.48 -3.39 13.19
C VAL A 137 -4.73 -4.54 13.86
N GLU A 138 -3.75 -4.28 14.73
CA GLU A 138 -3.06 -5.30 15.51
C GLU A 138 -4.04 -6.13 16.35
N ASN A 139 -4.93 -5.46 17.10
CA ASN A 139 -5.94 -6.14 17.92
C ASN A 139 -6.94 -6.91 17.07
N PHE A 140 -7.35 -6.34 15.92
CA PHE A 140 -8.30 -6.97 15.00
C PHE A 140 -7.70 -8.21 14.36
N MET A 141 -6.48 -8.10 13.81
CA MET A 141 -5.81 -9.18 13.07
C MET A 141 -5.04 -10.16 13.97
N ASP A 142 -4.83 -9.82 15.27
CA ASP A 142 -4.02 -10.58 16.22
C ASP A 142 -2.60 -10.78 15.69
N THR A 143 -1.98 -9.68 15.27
CA THR A 143 -0.63 -9.66 14.69
C THR A 143 0.10 -8.40 15.11
N TYR A 144 1.42 -8.42 15.01
CA TYR A 144 2.26 -7.26 15.20
C TYR A 144 2.49 -6.56 13.85
N ILE A 145 2.44 -5.23 13.84
CA ILE A 145 2.74 -4.41 12.67
C ILE A 145 4.13 -3.80 12.87
N ASP A 146 5.07 -4.16 11.99
CA ASP A 146 6.45 -3.73 12.07
C ASP A 146 6.61 -2.27 11.64
N HIS A 147 5.95 -1.90 10.53
CA HIS A 147 6.04 -0.58 9.94
C HIS A 147 4.68 -0.09 9.44
N TYR A 148 4.60 1.21 9.21
CA TYR A 148 3.45 1.81 8.56
C TYR A 148 3.86 2.69 7.39
N VAL A 149 2.93 2.85 6.46
CA VAL A 149 3.01 3.80 5.34
C VAL A 149 1.65 4.48 5.20
N VAL A 150 1.64 5.80 5.27
CA VAL A 150 0.46 6.61 4.95
C VAL A 150 0.69 7.28 3.62
N VAL A 151 -0.23 7.07 2.68
CA VAL A 151 -0.20 7.63 1.33
C VAL A 151 -1.43 8.48 1.12
N ASN A 152 -1.27 9.66 0.55
CA ASN A 152 -2.39 10.48 0.14
C ASN A 152 -2.66 10.36 -1.37
N TYR A 153 -3.77 10.94 -1.84
CA TYR A 153 -4.13 10.91 -3.26
C TYR A 153 -3.18 11.74 -4.14
N ASP A 154 -2.53 12.78 -3.58
CA ASP A 154 -1.56 13.59 -4.31
C ASP A 154 -0.32 12.77 -4.68
N MET A 155 0.10 11.85 -3.79
CA MET A 155 1.15 10.88 -4.10
C MET A 155 0.76 9.98 -5.27
N ILE A 156 -0.48 9.47 -5.27
CA ILE A 156 -0.97 8.62 -6.37
C ILE A 156 -1.01 9.39 -7.68
N ALA A 157 -1.56 10.62 -7.67
CA ALA A 157 -1.59 11.47 -8.85
C ALA A 157 -0.17 11.74 -9.38
N GLY A 158 0.72 12.21 -8.50
CA GLY A 158 2.11 12.50 -8.87
C GLY A 158 2.88 11.28 -9.39
N LEU A 159 2.65 10.09 -8.81
CA LEU A 159 3.24 8.84 -9.26
C LEU A 159 2.78 8.50 -10.68
N VAL A 160 1.46 8.53 -10.93
CA VAL A 160 0.90 8.20 -12.25
C VAL A 160 1.36 9.20 -13.31
N ASP A 161 1.36 10.50 -13.00
CA ASP A 161 1.87 11.54 -13.90
C ASP A 161 3.37 11.38 -14.17
N ALA A 162 4.16 10.99 -13.15
CA ALA A 162 5.58 10.70 -13.35
C ALA A 162 5.81 9.51 -14.29
N MET A 163 4.92 8.51 -14.25
CA MET A 163 4.94 7.33 -15.13
C MET A 163 4.43 7.64 -16.55
N GLY A 164 3.88 8.82 -16.80
CA GLY A 164 3.26 9.18 -18.08
C GLY A 164 1.86 8.61 -18.25
N GLY A 165 1.18 8.32 -17.14
CA GLY A 165 -0.15 7.72 -17.11
C GLY A 165 -0.15 6.22 -16.82
N VAL A 166 -1.35 5.67 -16.63
CA VAL A 166 -1.57 4.23 -16.42
C VAL A 166 -2.73 3.73 -17.28
N ASP A 167 -2.54 2.57 -17.92
CA ASP A 167 -3.58 1.94 -18.72
C ASP A 167 -4.39 0.98 -17.87
N ILE A 168 -5.70 1.22 -17.76
CA ILE A 168 -6.65 0.38 -17.02
C ILE A 168 -7.61 -0.28 -17.99
N ASN A 169 -7.76 -1.60 -17.90
CA ASN A 169 -8.80 -2.32 -18.63
C ASN A 169 -10.12 -2.23 -17.86
N TRP A 170 -11.11 -1.54 -18.43
CA TRP A 170 -12.44 -1.39 -17.88
C TRP A 170 -13.38 -2.42 -18.50
N GLU A 171 -13.79 -3.42 -17.73
CA GLU A 171 -14.62 -4.55 -18.18
C GLU A 171 -16.12 -4.34 -17.96
N HIS A 172 -16.50 -3.14 -17.52
CA HIS A 172 -17.90 -2.79 -17.26
C HIS A 172 -18.46 -1.88 -18.36
N LYS A 173 -19.74 -1.52 -18.21
CA LYS A 173 -20.37 -0.52 -19.09
C LYS A 173 -19.69 0.84 -18.91
N GLU A 174 -19.90 1.71 -19.89
CA GLU A 174 -19.51 3.11 -19.81
C GLU A 174 -19.92 3.71 -18.46
N TYR A 175 -18.98 4.45 -17.84
CA TYR A 175 -19.17 5.03 -16.52
C TYR A 175 -18.65 6.45 -16.48
N HIS A 176 -19.54 7.37 -16.11
CA HIS A 176 -19.22 8.78 -15.92
C HIS A 176 -19.39 9.13 -14.45
N TYR A 177 -18.35 9.71 -13.86
CA TYR A 177 -18.38 10.17 -12.49
C TYR A 177 -17.84 11.58 -12.40
N LYS A 178 -18.55 12.42 -11.67
CA LYS A 178 -18.13 13.77 -11.33
C LYS A 178 -18.35 13.97 -9.84
N ASP A 179 -17.31 14.47 -9.15
CA ASP A 179 -17.35 14.78 -7.73
C ASP A 179 -17.02 16.26 -7.57
N ASP A 180 -18.06 17.07 -7.36
CA ASP A 180 -17.95 18.51 -7.20
C ASP A 180 -17.72 18.93 -5.72
N TRP A 181 -17.75 17.97 -4.79
CA TRP A 181 -17.57 18.19 -3.34
C TRP A 181 -16.11 18.30 -2.94
N ILE A 182 -15.21 18.03 -3.85
CA ILE A 182 -13.77 18.01 -3.64
C ILE A 182 -13.12 19.05 -4.54
N TYR A 183 -12.10 19.69 -4.01
CA TYR A 183 -11.32 20.63 -4.81
C TYR A 183 -9.90 20.10 -5.04
N PRO A 184 -9.41 20.05 -6.29
CA PRO A 184 -10.17 20.26 -7.53
C PRO A 184 -11.23 19.16 -7.73
N PRO A 185 -12.35 19.46 -8.43
CA PRO A 185 -13.39 18.48 -8.72
C PRO A 185 -12.81 17.28 -9.47
N LEU A 186 -13.17 16.07 -9.04
CA LEU A 186 -12.78 14.88 -9.76
C LEU A 186 -13.77 14.56 -10.86
N LYS A 187 -13.25 14.31 -12.06
CA LYS A 187 -14.03 13.82 -13.19
C LYS A 187 -13.35 12.58 -13.75
N ILE A 188 -14.13 11.56 -14.04
CA ILE A 188 -13.65 10.38 -14.76
C ILE A 188 -14.72 9.91 -15.75
N ASP A 189 -14.28 9.62 -16.96
CA ASP A 189 -15.05 8.97 -18.00
C ASP A 189 -14.34 7.66 -18.35
N LEU A 190 -15.01 6.52 -18.14
CA LEU A 190 -14.48 5.19 -18.41
C LEU A 190 -15.30 4.52 -19.50
N TYR A 191 -14.63 3.98 -20.49
CA TYR A 191 -15.22 3.27 -21.62
C TYR A 191 -14.78 1.79 -21.60
N PRO A 192 -15.62 0.84 -22.06
CA PRO A 192 -15.22 -0.55 -22.17
C PRO A 192 -13.89 -0.71 -22.91
N GLY A 193 -12.96 -1.49 -22.34
CA GLY A 193 -11.62 -1.69 -22.88
C GLY A 193 -10.55 -0.86 -22.16
N ILE A 194 -9.46 -0.56 -22.86
CA ILE A 194 -8.30 0.15 -22.29
C ILE A 194 -8.58 1.65 -22.20
N ASN A 195 -8.42 2.18 -20.99
CA ASN A 195 -8.50 3.61 -20.69
C ASN A 195 -7.13 4.06 -20.18
N HIS A 196 -6.57 5.10 -20.81
CA HIS A 196 -5.34 5.74 -20.34
C HIS A 196 -5.69 6.83 -19.35
N LEU A 197 -5.27 6.68 -18.09
CA LEU A 197 -5.56 7.61 -17.01
C LEU A 197 -4.30 8.40 -16.65
N ASP A 198 -4.43 9.71 -16.54
CA ASP A 198 -3.49 10.58 -15.86
C ASP A 198 -3.61 10.47 -14.34
N GLY A 199 -2.85 11.26 -13.59
CA GLY A 199 -2.87 11.22 -12.13
C GLY A 199 -4.25 11.53 -11.53
N GLN A 200 -4.96 12.53 -12.07
CA GLN A 200 -6.30 12.88 -11.57
C GLN A 200 -7.33 11.81 -11.96
N GLY A 201 -7.26 11.27 -13.16
CA GLY A 201 -8.06 10.14 -13.60
C GLY A 201 -7.85 8.90 -12.75
N ALA A 202 -6.60 8.60 -12.38
CA ALA A 202 -6.27 7.49 -11.49
C ALA A 202 -6.88 7.67 -10.09
N VAL A 203 -6.79 8.87 -9.51
CA VAL A 203 -7.43 9.18 -8.22
C VAL A 203 -8.95 9.03 -8.31
N ALA A 204 -9.57 9.55 -9.38
CA ALA A 204 -11.01 9.42 -9.59
C ALA A 204 -11.42 7.94 -9.76
N TYR A 205 -10.64 7.14 -10.48
CA TYR A 205 -10.83 5.70 -10.62
C TYR A 205 -10.82 4.96 -9.27
N LEU A 206 -9.82 5.25 -8.42
CA LEU A 206 -9.67 4.62 -7.11
C LEU A 206 -10.78 5.01 -6.11
N ARG A 207 -11.46 6.13 -6.37
CA ARG A 207 -12.56 6.65 -5.54
C ARG A 207 -13.94 6.27 -6.06
N ALA A 208 -14.07 5.80 -7.29
CA ALA A 208 -15.32 5.50 -7.98
C ALA A 208 -16.05 4.29 -7.38
N ARG A 209 -16.72 4.45 -6.21
CA ARG A 209 -17.47 3.35 -5.54
C ARG A 209 -18.70 2.91 -6.31
N LYS A 210 -19.45 3.89 -6.85
CA LYS A 210 -20.73 3.63 -7.55
C LYS A 210 -20.56 2.93 -8.90
N ALA A 211 -19.32 2.85 -9.38
CA ALA A 211 -18.97 2.14 -10.60
C ALA A 211 -19.14 0.60 -10.49
N TYR A 212 -19.16 0.08 -9.27
CA TYR A 212 -19.14 -1.35 -9.02
C TYR A 212 -20.45 -1.81 -8.41
N ARG A 213 -20.96 -2.97 -8.88
CA ARG A 213 -22.21 -3.57 -8.40
C ARG A 213 -22.14 -3.86 -6.89
N ASP A 214 -20.99 -4.35 -6.43
CA ASP A 214 -20.73 -4.70 -5.02
C ASP A 214 -20.16 -3.51 -4.22
N SER A 215 -20.30 -2.28 -4.74
CA SER A 215 -19.94 -1.04 -4.06
C SER A 215 -18.49 -1.04 -3.52
N ASP A 216 -18.31 -1.22 -2.21
CA ASP A 216 -17.00 -1.14 -1.55
C ASP A 216 -16.08 -2.32 -1.88
N LEU A 217 -16.62 -3.54 -1.99
CA LEU A 217 -15.82 -4.72 -2.34
C LEU A 217 -15.30 -4.67 -3.79
N GLY A 218 -16.12 -4.13 -4.71
CA GLY A 218 -15.68 -3.88 -6.09
C GLY A 218 -14.56 -2.86 -6.16
N ARG A 219 -14.66 -1.77 -5.37
CA ARG A 219 -13.60 -0.78 -5.25
C ARG A 219 -12.30 -1.37 -4.72
N ILE A 220 -12.34 -2.24 -3.71
CA ILE A 220 -11.13 -2.92 -3.19
C ILE A 220 -10.46 -3.74 -4.30
N ASN A 221 -11.23 -4.48 -5.10
CA ASN A 221 -10.66 -5.22 -6.23
C ASN A 221 -10.00 -4.28 -7.25
N ALA A 222 -10.64 -3.15 -7.57
CA ALA A 222 -10.08 -2.14 -8.45
C ALA A 222 -8.77 -1.55 -7.91
N GLN A 223 -8.72 -1.25 -6.61
CA GLN A 223 -7.51 -0.77 -5.94
C GLN A 223 -6.38 -1.80 -6.00
N GLN A 224 -6.67 -3.08 -5.77
CA GLN A 224 -5.68 -4.15 -5.87
C GLN A 224 -5.17 -4.30 -7.31
N ASN A 225 -6.07 -4.31 -8.31
CA ASN A 225 -5.68 -4.40 -9.71
C ASN A 225 -4.83 -3.20 -10.15
N PHE A 226 -5.21 -1.99 -9.73
CA PHE A 226 -4.43 -0.78 -9.97
C PHE A 226 -3.04 -0.88 -9.34
N LEU A 227 -2.95 -1.29 -8.07
CA LEU A 227 -1.67 -1.47 -7.38
C LEU A 227 -0.77 -2.47 -8.12
N MET A 228 -1.33 -3.59 -8.56
CA MET A 228 -0.58 -4.60 -9.33
C MET A 228 -0.13 -4.09 -10.69
N LYS A 229 -0.94 -3.26 -11.36
CA LYS A 229 -0.58 -2.62 -12.63
C LYS A 229 0.56 -1.61 -12.43
N VAL A 230 0.45 -0.73 -11.44
CA VAL A 230 1.52 0.21 -11.07
C VAL A 230 2.80 -0.54 -10.72
N PHE A 231 2.72 -1.58 -9.91
CA PHE A 231 3.87 -2.43 -9.57
C PHE A 231 4.55 -3.01 -10.82
N SER A 232 3.76 -3.54 -11.76
CA SER A 232 4.28 -4.06 -13.03
C SER A 232 4.95 -2.97 -13.87
N ASP A 233 4.35 -1.78 -13.93
CA ASP A 233 4.88 -0.66 -14.72
C ASP A 233 6.14 -0.07 -14.09
N LEU A 234 6.24 -0.02 -12.76
CA LEU A 234 7.44 0.39 -12.05
C LEU A 234 8.65 -0.53 -12.27
N LYS A 235 8.43 -1.77 -12.69
CA LYS A 235 9.53 -2.71 -13.06
C LYS A 235 10.10 -2.46 -14.45
N LYS A 236 9.52 -1.59 -15.26
CA LYS A 236 10.03 -1.26 -16.59
C LYS A 236 11.37 -0.51 -16.50
N PRO A 237 12.32 -0.75 -17.38
CA PRO A 237 13.62 -0.06 -17.36
C PRO A 237 13.52 1.47 -17.41
N SER A 238 12.47 2.01 -18.05
CA SER A 238 12.20 3.46 -18.13
C SER A 238 11.97 4.10 -16.75
N THR A 239 11.48 3.33 -15.77
CA THR A 239 11.22 3.81 -14.40
C THR A 239 12.50 4.25 -13.67
N ILE A 240 13.66 3.69 -14.05
CA ILE A 240 14.95 4.06 -13.44
C ILE A 240 15.21 5.58 -13.59
N LEU A 241 14.82 6.16 -14.73
CA LEU A 241 14.99 7.60 -14.98
C LEU A 241 14.05 8.46 -14.12
N MET A 242 13.00 7.86 -13.54
CA MET A 242 12.02 8.56 -12.71
C MET A 242 12.36 8.47 -11.21
N VAL A 243 13.30 7.63 -10.81
CA VAL A 243 13.64 7.40 -9.38
C VAL A 243 13.82 8.70 -8.60
N PRO A 244 14.57 9.72 -9.07
CA PRO A 244 14.70 10.98 -8.35
C PRO A 244 13.34 11.66 -8.09
N LYS A 245 12.48 11.74 -9.10
CA LYS A 245 11.14 12.33 -8.99
C LYS A 245 10.24 11.53 -8.04
N LEU A 246 10.33 10.19 -8.08
CA LEU A 246 9.56 9.31 -7.18
C LEU A 246 9.98 9.49 -5.72
N LEU A 247 11.26 9.71 -5.47
CA LEU A 247 11.77 9.97 -4.13
C LEU A 247 11.34 11.35 -3.61
N ASP A 248 11.33 12.37 -4.45
CA ASP A 248 10.83 13.71 -4.09
C ASP A 248 9.32 13.67 -3.78
N LEU A 249 8.55 12.92 -4.56
CA LEU A 249 7.12 12.69 -4.30
C LEU A 249 6.90 11.93 -2.98
N ALA A 250 7.71 10.90 -2.73
CA ALA A 250 7.62 10.15 -1.46
C ALA A 250 7.94 11.06 -0.26
N ASP A 251 8.97 11.89 -0.35
CA ASP A 251 9.35 12.85 0.70
C ASP A 251 8.23 13.87 0.99
N GLN A 252 7.51 14.25 -0.03
CA GLN A 252 6.45 15.25 0.06
C GLN A 252 5.09 14.68 0.53
N TYR A 253 4.74 13.46 0.10
CA TYR A 253 3.38 12.95 0.21
C TYR A 253 3.25 11.61 0.95
N VAL A 254 4.37 10.95 1.31
CA VAL A 254 4.36 9.70 2.09
C VAL A 254 4.81 9.98 3.52
N GLU A 255 4.07 9.42 4.48
CA GLU A 255 4.47 9.38 5.87
C GLU A 255 4.79 7.94 6.27
N SER A 256 5.95 7.71 6.89
CA SER A 256 6.36 6.36 7.31
C SER A 256 7.37 6.44 8.45
N ASP A 257 7.41 5.39 9.28
CA ASP A 257 8.48 5.17 10.25
C ASP A 257 9.73 4.54 9.63
N MET A 258 9.65 4.03 8.39
CA MET A 258 10.78 3.47 7.67
C MET A 258 11.80 4.54 7.29
N THR A 259 13.07 4.19 7.33
CA THR A 259 14.16 4.99 6.78
C THR A 259 14.22 4.86 5.26
N TYR A 260 14.90 5.77 4.59
CA TYR A 260 15.15 5.65 3.14
C TYR A 260 15.91 4.37 2.77
N GLY A 261 16.81 3.88 3.66
CA GLY A 261 17.51 2.62 3.46
C GLY A 261 16.58 1.41 3.48
N GLU A 262 15.62 1.39 4.41
CA GLU A 262 14.58 0.37 4.49
C GLU A 262 13.64 0.41 3.28
N ILE A 263 13.24 1.61 2.85
CA ILE A 263 12.44 1.80 1.64
C ILE A 263 13.19 1.30 0.39
N ALA A 264 14.48 1.64 0.27
CA ALA A 264 15.32 1.17 -0.84
C ALA A 264 15.47 -0.36 -0.84
N TYR A 265 15.63 -0.98 0.34
CA TYR A 265 15.65 -2.43 0.47
C TYR A 265 14.34 -3.07 0.00
N LEU A 266 13.19 -2.52 0.45
CA LEU A 266 11.86 -3.00 0.03
C LEU A 266 11.65 -2.84 -1.48
N ALA A 267 12.10 -1.74 -2.04
CA ALA A 267 12.04 -1.51 -3.49
C ALA A 267 12.87 -2.56 -4.24
N TYR A 268 14.12 -2.81 -3.81
CA TYR A 268 14.96 -3.86 -4.37
C TYR A 268 14.34 -5.26 -4.22
N TRP A 269 13.81 -5.57 -3.03
CA TRP A 269 13.14 -6.84 -2.75
C TRP A 269 11.92 -7.01 -3.67
N GLY A 270 11.09 -5.97 -3.80
CA GLY A 270 9.89 -5.95 -4.65
C GLY A 270 10.22 -6.12 -6.14
N LEU A 271 11.32 -5.55 -6.64
CA LEU A 271 11.73 -5.70 -8.04
C LEU A 271 11.98 -7.17 -8.44
N ASN A 272 12.33 -8.02 -7.47
CA ASN A 272 12.58 -9.45 -7.69
C ASN A 272 11.32 -10.32 -7.58
N LEU A 273 10.18 -9.78 -7.16
CA LEU A 273 8.91 -10.51 -7.13
C LEU A 273 8.29 -10.58 -8.52
N GLU A 274 7.70 -11.72 -8.84
CA GLU A 274 6.79 -11.87 -9.98
C GLU A 274 5.33 -11.77 -9.52
N ARG A 275 4.39 -11.64 -10.46
CA ARG A 275 2.96 -11.59 -10.13
C ARG A 275 2.48 -12.82 -9.35
N LYS A 276 3.02 -14.00 -9.66
CA LYS A 276 2.72 -15.27 -8.96
C LYS A 276 3.18 -15.31 -7.51
N ASP A 277 4.16 -14.45 -7.14
CA ASP A 277 4.71 -14.36 -5.79
C ASP A 277 3.89 -13.43 -4.87
N ILE A 278 2.88 -12.75 -5.43
CA ILE A 278 2.04 -11.80 -4.72
C ILE A 278 0.62 -12.33 -4.61
N ASN A 279 0.19 -12.61 -3.39
CA ASN A 279 -1.21 -12.92 -3.07
C ASN A 279 -1.97 -11.63 -2.74
N THR A 280 -3.11 -11.43 -3.38
CA THR A 280 -4.03 -10.33 -3.04
C THR A 280 -5.34 -10.91 -2.53
N ASP A 281 -5.77 -10.47 -1.35
CA ASP A 281 -7.00 -10.94 -0.72
C ASP A 281 -7.67 -9.81 0.06
N LYS A 282 -8.87 -10.05 0.57
CA LYS A 282 -9.62 -9.08 1.37
C LYS A 282 -10.32 -9.74 2.55
N VAL A 283 -10.53 -8.97 3.59
CA VAL A 283 -11.36 -9.36 4.73
C VAL A 283 -12.81 -9.36 4.29
N MET A 284 -13.46 -10.50 4.48
CA MET A 284 -14.90 -10.68 4.18
C MET A 284 -15.74 -10.48 5.44
N GLY A 285 -17.01 -10.13 5.26
CA GLY A 285 -17.94 -9.94 6.36
C GLY A 285 -19.39 -9.87 5.89
N LYS A 286 -20.30 -9.73 6.83
CA LYS A 286 -21.72 -9.55 6.62
C LYS A 286 -22.08 -8.07 6.72
N PHE A 287 -22.90 -7.56 5.82
CA PHE A 287 -23.43 -6.20 5.92
C PHE A 287 -24.52 -6.14 6.99
N GLU A 288 -24.43 -5.16 7.86
CA GLU A 288 -25.43 -4.86 8.90
C GLU A 288 -25.53 -3.35 9.11
N ASP A 289 -26.66 -2.89 9.65
CA ASP A 289 -26.83 -1.53 10.10
C ASP A 289 -26.53 -1.44 11.60
N ARG A 290 -25.79 -0.44 12.02
CA ARG A 290 -25.37 -0.19 13.40
C ARG A 290 -25.57 1.28 13.76
N LEU A 291 -25.82 1.55 15.04
CA LEU A 291 -25.84 2.93 15.55
C LEU A 291 -24.44 3.39 15.87
N GLN A 292 -24.02 4.47 15.19
CA GLN A 292 -22.76 5.18 15.49
C GLN A 292 -23.07 6.62 15.84
N SER A 293 -22.81 7.00 17.07
CA SER A 293 -23.10 8.35 17.60
C SER A 293 -24.56 8.79 17.39
N GLY A 294 -25.51 7.85 17.52
CA GLY A 294 -26.95 8.11 17.35
C GLY A 294 -27.45 8.12 15.89
N VAL A 295 -26.57 7.88 14.92
CA VAL A 295 -26.92 7.78 13.50
C VAL A 295 -26.79 6.32 13.05
N GLU A 296 -27.78 5.83 12.30
CA GLU A 296 -27.71 4.51 11.68
C GLU A 296 -26.73 4.55 10.49
N VAL A 297 -25.75 3.62 10.50
CA VAL A 297 -24.73 3.49 9.48
C VAL A 297 -24.63 2.07 9.01
N ASN A 298 -24.51 1.88 7.70
CA ASN A 298 -24.23 0.56 7.13
C ASN A 298 -22.75 0.20 7.35
N VAL A 299 -22.50 -0.99 7.88
CA VAL A 299 -21.18 -1.49 8.25
C VAL A 299 -20.97 -2.92 7.77
N ILE A 300 -19.73 -3.37 7.81
CA ILE A 300 -19.33 -4.75 7.55
C ILE A 300 -18.95 -5.38 8.89
N ILE A 301 -19.65 -6.42 9.33
CA ILE A 301 -19.25 -7.26 10.46
C ILE A 301 -18.24 -8.27 9.93
N PRO A 302 -16.94 -8.12 10.21
CA PRO A 302 -15.91 -8.91 9.58
C PRO A 302 -15.87 -10.34 10.12
N TYR A 303 -15.62 -11.33 9.26
CA TYR A 303 -15.33 -12.70 9.65
C TYR A 303 -13.92 -12.81 10.20
N ARG A 304 -13.74 -12.40 11.45
CA ARG A 304 -12.44 -12.20 12.12
C ARG A 304 -11.56 -13.44 12.10
N SER A 305 -12.11 -14.62 12.40
CA SER A 305 -11.36 -15.88 12.38
C SER A 305 -10.84 -16.23 10.98
N GLN A 306 -11.63 -15.99 9.94
CA GLN A 306 -11.20 -16.20 8.56
C GLN A 306 -10.10 -15.20 8.15
N ALA A 307 -10.22 -13.93 8.55
CA ALA A 307 -9.21 -12.92 8.28
C ALA A 307 -7.87 -13.27 8.91
N ARG A 308 -7.86 -13.66 10.18
CA ARG A 308 -6.66 -14.12 10.91
C ARG A 308 -6.06 -15.37 10.30
N LYS A 309 -6.90 -16.34 9.93
CA LYS A 309 -6.47 -17.57 9.26
C LYS A 309 -5.75 -17.27 7.94
N LYS A 310 -6.26 -16.35 7.11
CA LYS A 310 -5.60 -15.94 5.86
C LYS A 310 -4.19 -15.40 6.09
N LEU A 311 -3.96 -14.68 7.20
CA LEU A 311 -2.66 -14.15 7.57
C LEU A 311 -1.74 -15.26 8.11
N GLN A 312 -2.27 -16.18 8.93
CA GLN A 312 -1.52 -17.31 9.51
C GLN A 312 -1.11 -18.33 8.47
N ASP A 313 -2.01 -18.66 7.52
CA ASP A 313 -1.76 -19.64 6.45
C ASP A 313 -0.81 -19.09 5.34
N PHE A 314 -0.39 -17.84 5.40
CA PHE A 314 0.60 -17.29 4.47
C PHE A 314 2.04 -17.57 4.97
N PRO A 315 2.99 -18.02 4.13
CA PRO A 315 2.88 -18.19 2.65
C PRO A 315 2.40 -19.59 2.20
N GLU A 316 2.12 -20.52 3.09
CA GLU A 316 1.85 -21.94 2.79
C GLU A 316 0.68 -22.09 1.79
N ASN A 317 -0.37 -21.27 1.92
CA ASN A 317 -1.50 -21.25 1.00
C ASN A 317 -1.12 -20.83 -0.43
N LEU A 318 -0.03 -20.10 -0.60
CA LEU A 318 0.51 -19.70 -1.90
C LEU A 318 1.48 -20.75 -2.45
N LEU A 319 2.30 -21.33 -1.59
CA LEU A 319 3.24 -22.40 -1.94
C LEU A 319 2.52 -23.65 -2.44
N GLN A 320 1.40 -24.03 -1.81
CA GLN A 320 0.58 -25.16 -2.23
C GLN A 320 -0.07 -24.99 -3.63
N LYS A 321 -0.21 -23.77 -4.10
CA LYS A 321 -0.73 -23.48 -5.45
C LYS A 321 0.36 -23.51 -6.54
N ASP A 322 1.62 -23.55 -6.16
CA ASP A 322 2.75 -23.62 -7.08
C ASP A 322 3.10 -25.09 -7.37
N PRO A 323 2.85 -25.63 -8.57
CA PRO A 323 3.08 -27.03 -8.89
C PRO A 323 4.56 -27.42 -8.83
N THR A 324 5.49 -26.47 -8.86
CA THR A 324 6.94 -26.73 -8.74
C THR A 324 7.37 -27.05 -7.33
N VAL A 325 6.68 -26.55 -6.30
CA VAL A 325 6.95 -26.78 -4.88
C VAL A 325 6.42 -28.15 -4.42
N THR A 326 5.30 -28.60 -5.00
CA THR A 326 4.68 -29.90 -4.62
C THR A 326 5.60 -31.09 -4.94
N MET A 327 6.54 -30.96 -5.88
CA MET A 327 7.52 -32.03 -6.19
C MET A 327 8.68 -32.13 -5.19
N GLN A 328 9.01 -31.06 -4.46
CA GLN A 328 10.13 -31.08 -3.49
C GLN A 328 9.77 -31.70 -2.14
N VAL A 329 8.50 -31.63 -1.72
CA VAL A 329 8.06 -32.16 -0.43
C VAL A 329 7.97 -33.70 -0.41
N TYR A 330 7.84 -34.34 -1.58
CA TYR A 330 7.78 -35.82 -1.68
C TYR A 330 9.15 -36.52 -1.78
N THR A 331 10.26 -35.80 -1.90
CA THR A 331 11.61 -36.37 -2.06
C THR A 331 12.46 -36.37 -0.77
N VAL A 332 11.97 -35.86 0.36
CA VAL A 332 12.70 -35.84 1.64
C VAL A 332 12.18 -36.88 2.65
N GLY A 333 11.35 -37.81 2.19
CA GLY A 333 10.81 -38.91 3.03
C GLY A 333 11.10 -40.31 2.45
N LYS A 334 12.37 -40.69 2.34
CA LYS A 334 12.79 -42.09 2.27
C LYS A 334 14.18 -42.24 2.86
#